data_7a45dd1f4b3b567bdd7bdc3a77852d52
#
_entry.id   7a45dd1f4b3b567bdd7bdc3a77852d52
#
_cell.length_a   1.000
_cell.length_b   1.000
_cell.length_c   1.000
_cell.angle_alpha   90.00
_cell.angle_beta   90.00
_cell.angle_gamma   90.00
#
_symmetry.space_group_name_H-M   'P 1'
#
loop_
_entity.id
_entity.type
_entity.pdbx_description
1 polymer ?
#
loop_
_entity_poly.entity_id
_entity_poly.type
_entity_poly.pdbx_seq_one_letter_code
_entity_poly.pdbx_strand_id
1 'polypeptide(L)'
;MKNFSKYIFLLSLPFLSFSCKKDVRPGSSIKSEIDNVIYGNPIKIEITKNENSVMTIHADTLIRANGGNTTLFGRIYADLFDKKGVKSSMMYSDSAIVYTNSDSIKAFGNVLIESLKGYKLITEEIILFNSSNLVKSNNDVIFTSNSNDTLYGTGFWSNFDMSNSQIQSPKGSMSK
;
A
#
# COMPACT_ATOMS: atom_id res chain seq x y z
N MET A 1 -89.70 -41.38 1.33
CA MET A 1 -89.72 -41.30 -0.15
C MET A 1 -88.46 -40.62 -0.61
N LYS A 2 -87.76 -41.34 -1.50
CA LYS A 2 -86.79 -40.94 -2.52
C LYS A 2 -85.49 -40.25 -2.11
N ASN A 3 -84.48 -41.06 -2.10
CA ASN A 3 -83.08 -40.99 -2.60
C ASN A 3 -82.75 -39.88 -3.54
N PHE A 4 -81.56 -39.27 -3.31
CA PHE A 4 -80.66 -38.98 -4.43
C PHE A 4 -79.19 -38.91 -3.93
N SER A 5 -78.50 -40.00 -4.13
CA SER A 5 -77.03 -40.11 -4.10
C SER A 5 -76.43 -39.26 -5.22
N LYS A 6 -75.50 -38.40 -4.94
CA LYS A 6 -74.63 -37.84 -5.92
C LYS A 6 -73.17 -38.07 -5.52
N TYR A 7 -72.59 -38.97 -6.28
CA TYR A 7 -71.16 -39.23 -6.28
C TYR A 7 -70.40 -37.96 -6.73
N ILE A 8 -69.63 -37.38 -5.85
CA ILE A 8 -68.62 -36.42 -6.21
C ILE A 8 -67.32 -37.19 -6.32
N PHE A 9 -66.93 -37.46 -7.53
CA PHE A 9 -65.63 -38.04 -7.92
C PHE A 9 -64.58 -36.95 -7.76
N LEU A 10 -63.85 -36.99 -6.62
CA LEU A 10 -62.79 -36.05 -6.36
C LEU A 10 -61.53 -36.52 -7.13
N LEU A 11 -61.29 -35.89 -8.28
CA LEU A 11 -60.13 -36.13 -9.11
C LEU A 11 -58.89 -35.57 -8.38
N SER A 12 -58.19 -36.41 -7.68
CA SER A 12 -56.92 -36.08 -7.05
C SER A 12 -55.82 -36.07 -8.12
N LEU A 13 -55.44 -34.88 -8.54
CA LEU A 13 -54.31 -34.65 -9.42
C LEU A 13 -53.02 -34.75 -8.59
N PRO A 14 -52.08 -35.68 -8.84
CA PRO A 14 -50.82 -35.69 -8.14
C PRO A 14 -49.95 -34.56 -8.70
N PHE A 15 -49.71 -33.53 -7.88
CA PHE A 15 -48.73 -32.48 -8.15
C PHE A 15 -47.31 -33.16 -8.10
N LEU A 16 -46.80 -33.51 -9.24
CA LEU A 16 -45.40 -33.86 -9.41
C LEU A 16 -44.57 -32.61 -9.21
N SER A 17 -44.13 -32.38 -7.96
CA SER A 17 -43.11 -31.38 -7.64
C SER A 17 -41.77 -31.89 -8.21
N PHE A 18 -41.40 -31.41 -9.40
CA PHE A 18 -40.04 -31.50 -9.90
C PHE A 18 -39.18 -30.60 -9.01
N SER A 19 -38.64 -31.19 -7.92
CA SER A 19 -37.57 -30.60 -7.16
C SER A 19 -36.27 -30.67 -8.00
N CYS A 20 -35.99 -29.59 -8.71
CA CYS A 20 -34.71 -29.40 -9.36
C CYS A 20 -33.67 -29.17 -8.23
N LYS A 21 -33.03 -30.25 -7.77
CA LYS A 21 -31.82 -30.15 -6.98
C LYS A 21 -30.75 -29.55 -7.91
N LYS A 22 -30.48 -28.25 -7.77
CA LYS A 22 -29.21 -27.67 -8.20
C LYS A 22 -28.13 -28.35 -7.38
N ASP A 23 -27.41 -29.29 -7.98
CA ASP A 23 -26.11 -29.69 -7.49
C ASP A 23 -25.20 -28.48 -7.53
N VAL A 24 -25.19 -27.73 -6.45
CA VAL A 24 -24.11 -26.80 -6.14
C VAL A 24 -22.90 -27.69 -5.85
N ARG A 25 -22.12 -28.00 -6.88
CA ARG A 25 -20.75 -28.45 -6.68
C ARG A 25 -20.13 -27.42 -5.75
N PRO A 26 -19.47 -27.82 -4.65
CA PRO A 26 -18.64 -26.91 -3.92
C PRO A 26 -17.47 -26.55 -4.87
N GLY A 27 -17.68 -25.54 -5.70
CA GLY A 27 -16.59 -24.86 -6.31
C GLY A 27 -15.72 -24.38 -5.15
N SER A 28 -14.49 -24.83 -5.11
CA SER A 28 -13.47 -24.23 -4.28
C SER A 28 -13.55 -22.73 -4.54
N SER A 29 -14.22 -22.01 -3.66
CA SER A 29 -14.12 -20.57 -3.62
C SER A 29 -12.66 -20.31 -3.29
N ILE A 30 -11.86 -20.03 -4.30
CA ILE A 30 -10.63 -19.28 -4.13
C ILE A 30 -11.13 -17.99 -3.52
N LYS A 31 -11.09 -17.92 -2.19
CA LYS A 31 -11.32 -16.70 -1.46
C LYS A 31 -10.21 -15.78 -1.95
N SER A 32 -10.53 -14.87 -2.88
CA SER A 32 -9.55 -13.91 -3.34
C SER A 32 -9.18 -13.12 -2.09
N GLU A 33 -7.90 -13.18 -1.69
CA GLU A 33 -7.38 -12.38 -0.58
C GLU A 33 -7.47 -10.86 -0.87
N ILE A 34 -7.89 -10.51 -2.06
CA ILE A 34 -8.03 -9.13 -2.52
C ILE A 34 -9.49 -8.70 -2.34
N ASP A 35 -9.75 -7.92 -1.31
CA ASP A 35 -11.10 -7.42 -1.03
C ASP A 35 -11.49 -6.21 -1.86
N ASN A 36 -10.54 -5.29 -2.08
CA ASN A 36 -10.85 -4.04 -2.73
C ASN A 36 -9.69 -3.58 -3.60
N VAL A 37 -9.96 -3.34 -4.87
CA VAL A 37 -9.06 -2.66 -5.80
C VAL A 37 -9.68 -1.29 -6.10
N ILE A 38 -8.95 -0.24 -5.85
CA ILE A 38 -9.36 1.13 -6.10
C ILE A 38 -8.43 1.73 -7.16
N TYR A 39 -9.02 2.26 -8.21
CA TYR A 39 -8.32 3.02 -9.24
C TYR A 39 -8.62 4.50 -9.06
N GLY A 40 -7.62 5.34 -9.27
CA GLY A 40 -7.77 6.79 -9.18
C GLY A 40 -6.81 7.51 -10.12
N ASN A 41 -6.97 8.83 -10.22
CA ASN A 41 -6.09 9.65 -11.06
C ASN A 41 -5.82 11.01 -10.42
N PRO A 42 -4.87 11.08 -9.49
CA PRO A 42 -4.33 10.03 -8.61
C PRO A 42 -5.22 9.74 -7.38
N ILE A 43 -5.01 8.58 -6.75
CA ILE A 43 -5.49 8.32 -5.39
C ILE A 43 -4.60 9.10 -4.43
N LYS A 44 -5.20 9.84 -3.48
CA LYS A 44 -4.48 10.58 -2.45
C LYS A 44 -4.69 9.90 -1.09
N ILE A 45 -3.59 9.62 -0.39
CA ILE A 45 -3.58 9.07 0.97
C ILE A 45 -2.85 10.06 1.87
N GLU A 46 -3.49 10.50 2.94
CA GLU A 46 -2.88 11.35 3.95
C GLU A 46 -2.61 10.55 5.23
N ILE A 47 -1.39 10.64 5.72
CA ILE A 47 -0.97 10.06 6.99
C ILE A 47 -0.70 11.21 7.94
N THR A 48 -1.44 11.23 9.05
CA THR A 48 -1.36 12.29 10.05
C THR A 48 -1.00 11.70 11.41
N LYS A 49 -0.33 12.49 12.24
CA LYS A 49 -0.02 12.18 13.64
C LYS A 49 -0.18 13.44 14.49
N ASN A 50 -0.99 13.35 15.55
CA ASN A 50 -1.27 14.50 16.43
C ASN A 50 -1.65 15.77 15.63
N GLU A 51 -2.60 15.60 14.68
CA GLU A 51 -3.12 16.66 13.80
C GLU A 51 -2.11 17.23 12.77
N ASN A 52 -0.84 16.79 12.81
CA ASN A 52 0.17 17.20 11.85
C ASN A 52 0.27 16.17 10.71
N SER A 53 0.40 16.65 9.48
CA SER A 53 0.72 15.80 8.34
C SER A 53 2.13 15.21 8.50
N VAL A 54 2.23 13.89 8.33
CA VAL A 54 3.51 13.15 8.30
C VAL A 54 3.88 12.87 6.86
N MET A 55 2.89 12.48 6.06
CA MET A 55 3.10 12.11 4.66
C MET A 55 1.80 12.26 3.87
N THR A 56 1.93 12.67 2.62
CA THR A 56 0.86 12.62 1.62
C THR A 56 1.34 11.78 0.44
N ILE A 57 0.65 10.69 0.12
CA ILE A 57 1.03 9.76 -0.94
C ILE A 57 0.01 9.86 -2.08
N HIS A 58 0.51 9.86 -3.30
CA HIS A 58 -0.27 9.76 -4.53
C HIS A 58 0.08 8.47 -5.26
N ALA A 59 -0.92 7.75 -5.76
CA ALA A 59 -0.77 6.50 -6.50
C ALA A 59 -1.85 6.37 -7.58
N ASP A 60 -1.60 5.55 -8.61
CA ASP A 60 -2.60 5.29 -9.66
C ASP A 60 -3.58 4.18 -9.24
N THR A 61 -3.11 3.21 -8.46
CA THR A 61 -3.91 2.05 -8.02
C THR A 61 -3.61 1.70 -6.57
N LEU A 62 -4.65 1.35 -5.83
CA LEU A 62 -4.59 0.87 -4.46
C LEU A 62 -5.26 -0.49 -4.36
N ILE A 63 -4.56 -1.46 -3.78
CA ILE A 63 -5.09 -2.79 -3.45
C ILE A 63 -5.03 -2.99 -1.95
N ARG A 64 -6.17 -3.22 -1.33
CA ARG A 64 -6.26 -3.54 0.10
C ARG A 64 -6.53 -5.01 0.30
N ALA A 65 -5.66 -5.71 1.00
CA ALA A 65 -5.90 -7.06 1.46
C ALA A 65 -6.82 -7.08 2.70
N ASN A 66 -7.60 -8.16 2.85
CA ASN A 66 -8.49 -8.38 4.00
C ASN A 66 -7.76 -8.25 5.33
N GLY A 67 -8.11 -7.23 6.12
CA GLY A 67 -7.54 -6.98 7.45
C GLY A 67 -6.04 -6.67 7.45
N GLY A 68 -5.46 -6.36 6.30
CA GLY A 68 -4.02 -6.30 6.09
C GLY A 68 -3.49 -4.99 5.52
N ASN A 69 -2.34 -5.13 4.91
CA ASN A 69 -1.58 -4.05 4.34
C ASN A 69 -2.24 -3.49 3.08
N THR A 70 -1.96 -2.24 2.77
CA THR A 70 -2.38 -1.60 1.52
C THR A 70 -1.20 -1.53 0.57
N THR A 71 -1.33 -2.10 -0.63
CA THR A 71 -0.32 -2.01 -1.68
C THR A 71 -0.72 -0.94 -2.69
N LEU A 72 0.24 -0.11 -3.05
CA LEU A 72 0.10 0.99 -3.98
C LEU A 72 0.95 0.70 -5.22
N PHE A 73 0.39 0.99 -6.40
CA PHE A 73 1.04 0.78 -7.68
C PHE A 73 0.87 1.98 -8.60
N GLY A 74 1.74 2.01 -9.62
CA GLY A 74 1.82 3.09 -10.57
C GLY A 74 2.61 4.25 -9.96
N ARG A 75 2.91 5.25 -10.70
CA ARG A 75 3.74 6.40 -10.30
C ARG A 75 3.46 6.87 -8.86
N ILE A 76 4.23 6.30 -7.91
CA ILE A 76 4.13 6.71 -6.51
C ILE A 76 4.89 8.02 -6.35
N TYR A 77 4.19 9.00 -5.81
CA TYR A 77 4.76 10.27 -5.40
C TYR A 77 4.32 10.54 -3.96
N ALA A 78 5.25 10.89 -3.08
CA ALA A 78 4.94 11.21 -1.71
C ALA A 78 5.63 12.49 -1.23
N ASP A 79 4.87 13.37 -0.59
CA ASP A 79 5.38 14.48 0.18
C ASP A 79 5.66 14.01 1.60
N LEU A 80 6.87 14.24 2.08
CA LEU A 80 7.31 13.90 3.44
C LEU A 80 7.38 15.21 4.26
N PHE A 81 6.84 15.15 5.48
CA PHE A 81 6.78 16.32 6.36
C PHE A 81 7.67 16.11 7.59
N ASP A 82 8.22 17.16 8.11
CA ASP A 82 8.99 17.13 9.34
C ASP A 82 8.06 17.00 10.59
N LYS A 83 8.63 16.93 11.78
CA LYS A 83 7.87 16.83 13.04
C LYS A 83 6.95 18.02 13.32
N LYS A 84 7.11 19.12 12.60
CA LYS A 84 6.27 20.32 12.72
C LYS A 84 5.18 20.36 11.65
N GLY A 85 5.08 19.34 10.78
CA GLY A 85 4.14 19.31 9.67
C GLY A 85 4.56 20.19 8.48
N VAL A 86 5.83 20.58 8.40
CA VAL A 86 6.36 21.33 7.26
C VAL A 86 6.94 20.36 6.23
N LYS A 87 6.58 20.51 4.97
CA LYS A 87 7.12 19.68 3.88
C LYS A 87 8.65 19.79 3.87
N SER A 88 9.31 18.64 3.88
CA SER A 88 10.77 18.53 3.99
C SER A 88 11.42 17.84 2.79
N SER A 89 10.73 16.88 2.19
CA SER A 89 11.24 16.08 1.09
C SER A 89 10.12 15.57 0.19
N MET A 90 10.50 15.08 -0.97
CA MET A 90 9.64 14.36 -1.92
C MET A 90 10.25 13.00 -2.18
N MET A 91 9.39 11.97 -2.31
CA MET A 91 9.78 10.61 -2.65
C MET A 91 9.06 10.16 -3.92
N TYR A 92 9.77 9.39 -4.74
CA TYR A 92 9.25 8.72 -5.94
C TYR A 92 9.61 7.24 -5.86
N SER A 93 8.72 6.37 -6.33
CA SER A 93 8.97 4.92 -6.45
C SER A 93 7.97 4.28 -7.41
N ASP A 94 8.21 3.03 -7.81
CA ASP A 94 7.30 2.29 -8.70
C ASP A 94 6.13 1.68 -7.91
N SER A 95 6.36 1.30 -6.66
CA SER A 95 5.33 0.71 -5.78
C SER A 95 5.61 0.96 -4.30
N ALA A 96 4.57 0.80 -3.47
CA ALA A 96 4.71 0.91 -2.02
C ALA A 96 3.73 -0.01 -1.29
N ILE A 97 4.10 -0.43 -0.08
CA ILE A 97 3.22 -1.13 0.86
C ILE A 97 3.09 -0.28 2.12
N VAL A 98 1.86 0.05 2.47
CA VAL A 98 1.51 0.69 3.74
C VAL A 98 1.18 -0.40 4.74
N TYR A 99 2.00 -0.54 5.78
CA TYR A 99 1.81 -1.52 6.85
C TYR A 99 0.98 -0.89 7.98
N THR A 100 -0.26 -1.33 8.11
CA THR A 100 -1.18 -0.78 9.11
C THR A 100 -0.71 -1.05 10.55
N ASN A 101 -0.09 -2.21 10.80
CA ASN A 101 0.28 -2.66 12.14
C ASN A 101 1.64 -2.17 12.63
N SER A 102 2.53 -1.70 11.75
CA SER A 102 3.90 -1.31 12.07
C SER A 102 4.19 0.17 11.91
N ASP A 103 3.17 0.97 11.59
CA ASP A 103 3.29 2.42 11.36
C ASP A 103 4.45 2.77 10.40
N SER A 104 4.58 1.95 9.36
CA SER A 104 5.66 2.07 8.38
C SER A 104 5.16 1.90 6.95
N ILE A 105 5.91 2.45 6.03
CA ILE A 105 5.70 2.32 4.59
C ILE A 105 6.99 1.81 3.98
N LYS A 106 6.88 0.79 3.14
CA LYS A 106 7.97 0.27 2.34
C LYS A 106 7.74 0.64 0.89
N ALA A 107 8.68 1.39 0.32
CA ALA A 107 8.66 1.76 -1.10
C ALA A 107 9.75 1.01 -1.84
N PHE A 108 9.48 0.60 -3.09
CA PHE A 108 10.42 -0.17 -3.91
C PHE A 108 10.28 0.13 -5.40
N GLY A 109 11.39 -0.16 -6.11
CA GLY A 109 11.60 0.11 -7.52
C GLY A 109 11.96 1.57 -7.74
N ASN A 110 13.17 1.83 -8.22
CA ASN A 110 13.66 3.15 -8.61
C ASN A 110 13.39 4.24 -7.56
N VAL A 111 13.61 3.93 -6.29
CA VAL A 111 13.32 4.88 -5.21
C VAL A 111 14.25 6.07 -5.28
N LEU A 112 13.66 7.25 -5.36
CA LEU A 112 14.33 8.55 -5.31
C LEU A 112 13.72 9.37 -4.19
N ILE A 113 14.55 9.93 -3.30
CA ILE A 113 14.12 10.95 -2.35
C ILE A 113 14.93 12.23 -2.61
N GLU A 114 14.22 13.34 -2.70
CA GLU A 114 14.82 14.68 -2.86
C GLU A 114 14.38 15.58 -1.70
N SER A 115 15.34 16.00 -0.91
CA SER A 115 15.12 16.93 0.20
C SER A 115 15.07 18.37 -0.32
N LEU A 116 14.19 19.18 0.27
CA LEU A 116 14.15 20.62 0.03
C LEU A 116 15.44 21.34 0.49
N LYS A 117 16.29 20.66 1.27
CA LYS A 117 17.62 21.12 1.67
C LYS A 117 18.73 20.77 0.67
N GLY A 118 18.39 20.17 -0.49
CA GLY A 118 19.32 19.84 -1.56
C GLY A 118 20.00 18.47 -1.44
N TYR A 119 19.59 17.62 -0.49
CA TYR A 119 20.06 16.22 -0.41
C TYR A 119 19.26 15.33 -1.37
N LYS A 120 19.91 14.27 -1.87
CA LYS A 120 19.29 13.30 -2.77
C LYS A 120 19.70 11.89 -2.40
N LEU A 121 18.75 10.94 -2.38
CA LEU A 121 18.98 9.53 -2.16
C LEU A 121 18.37 8.72 -3.30
N ILE A 122 19.14 7.78 -3.85
CA ILE A 122 18.69 6.80 -4.83
C ILE A 122 18.97 5.41 -4.27
N THR A 123 17.98 4.51 -4.34
CA THR A 123 18.08 3.12 -3.88
C THR A 123 16.95 2.28 -4.49
N GLU A 124 17.02 0.96 -4.38
CA GLU A 124 15.95 0.06 -4.84
C GLU A 124 14.81 -0.09 -3.84
N GLU A 125 15.10 0.10 -2.55
CA GLU A 125 14.10 -0.13 -1.51
C GLU A 125 14.36 0.78 -0.30
N ILE A 126 13.26 1.24 0.30
CA ILE A 126 13.30 2.08 1.49
C ILE A 126 12.14 1.78 2.42
N ILE A 127 12.37 1.95 3.71
CA ILE A 127 11.35 1.90 4.76
C ILE A 127 11.25 3.28 5.40
N LEU A 128 10.04 3.82 5.40
CA LEU A 128 9.68 5.07 6.06
C LEU A 128 8.94 4.73 7.36
N PHE A 129 9.43 5.24 8.48
CA PHE A 129 8.81 5.10 9.80
C PHE A 129 8.08 6.39 10.16
N ASN A 130 6.74 6.35 10.13
CA ASN A 130 5.90 7.54 10.30
C ASN A 130 6.02 8.16 11.69
N SER A 131 6.07 7.31 12.74
CA SER A 131 6.11 7.80 14.12
C SER A 131 7.41 8.53 14.48
N SER A 132 8.53 8.18 13.85
CA SER A 132 9.85 8.73 14.12
C SER A 132 10.35 9.71 13.06
N ASN A 133 9.64 9.84 11.91
CA ASN A 133 10.08 10.58 10.73
C ASN A 133 11.48 10.12 10.24
N LEU A 134 11.69 8.80 10.22
CA LEU A 134 12.94 8.19 9.81
C LEU A 134 12.79 7.45 8.49
N VAL A 135 13.88 7.48 7.74
CA VAL A 135 14.10 6.78 6.48
C VAL A 135 15.18 5.73 6.70
N LYS A 136 14.99 4.50 6.22
CA LYS A 136 15.98 3.44 6.28
C LYS A 136 16.02 2.64 4.98
N SER A 137 17.22 2.34 4.48
CA SER A 137 17.46 1.33 3.44
C SER A 137 18.51 0.34 3.93
N ASN A 138 18.33 -0.94 3.58
CA ASN A 138 19.37 -1.97 3.80
C ASN A 138 20.11 -2.29 2.49
N ASN A 139 19.70 -1.69 1.39
CA ASN A 139 20.22 -1.94 0.05
C ASN A 139 21.39 -0.99 -0.28
N ASP A 140 21.94 -1.16 -1.47
CA ASP A 140 22.90 -0.22 -2.01
C ASP A 140 22.23 1.15 -2.22
N VAL A 141 22.96 2.19 -1.91
CA VAL A 141 22.49 3.57 -1.98
C VAL A 141 23.50 4.46 -2.69
N ILE A 142 22.95 5.46 -3.37
CA ILE A 142 23.67 6.62 -3.88
C ILE A 142 23.11 7.84 -3.14
N PHE A 143 23.93 8.48 -2.33
CA PHE A 143 23.54 9.66 -1.57
C PHE A 143 24.35 10.87 -2.04
N THR A 144 23.65 11.93 -2.42
CA THR A 144 24.26 13.20 -2.80
C THR A 144 23.97 14.24 -1.73
N SER A 145 25.03 14.90 -1.24
CA SER A 145 24.92 15.97 -0.27
C SER A 145 24.41 17.25 -0.91
N ASN A 146 24.05 18.23 -0.09
CA ASN A 146 23.68 19.57 -0.54
C ASN A 146 24.85 20.35 -1.17
N SER A 147 26.11 19.90 -0.98
CA SER A 147 27.30 20.41 -1.66
C SER A 147 27.59 19.70 -2.99
N ASN A 148 26.67 18.80 -3.43
CA ASN A 148 26.81 17.92 -4.60
C ASN A 148 27.89 16.82 -4.46
N ASP A 149 28.40 16.54 -3.25
CA ASP A 149 29.29 15.41 -3.04
C ASP A 149 28.47 14.11 -3.08
N THR A 150 28.91 13.14 -3.85
CA THR A 150 28.19 11.87 -4.01
C THR A 150 28.93 10.75 -3.24
N LEU A 151 28.19 10.05 -2.40
CA LEU A 151 28.63 8.90 -1.60
C LEU A 151 27.88 7.66 -2.03
N TYR A 152 28.62 6.56 -2.13
CA TYR A 152 28.07 5.23 -2.43
C TYR A 152 28.20 4.34 -1.20
N GLY A 153 27.27 3.41 -1.00
CA GLY A 153 27.41 2.44 0.09
C GLY A 153 26.25 1.49 0.18
N THR A 154 26.23 0.66 1.22
CA THR A 154 25.17 -0.26 1.55
C THR A 154 24.64 0.08 2.94
N GLY A 155 23.30 0.12 3.08
CA GLY A 155 22.66 0.51 4.31
C GLY A 155 22.68 2.03 4.53
N PHE A 156 21.52 2.58 4.75
CA PHE A 156 21.31 4.03 4.95
C PHE A 156 20.24 4.27 6.00
N TRP A 157 20.42 5.30 6.80
CA TRP A 157 19.32 5.88 7.58
C TRP A 157 19.45 7.39 7.68
N SER A 158 18.31 8.06 7.82
CA SER A 158 18.23 9.50 7.99
C SER A 158 16.87 9.92 8.55
N ASN A 159 16.74 11.17 8.96
CA ASN A 159 15.45 11.82 9.10
C ASN A 159 14.86 12.17 7.71
N PHE A 160 13.58 12.57 7.67
CA PHE A 160 12.89 12.85 6.41
C PHE A 160 13.51 14.01 5.61
N ASP A 161 14.10 15.01 6.27
CA ASP A 161 14.77 16.14 5.60
C ASP A 161 16.23 15.84 5.17
N MET A 162 16.72 14.62 5.47
CA MET A 162 18.06 14.12 5.15
C MET A 162 19.24 14.92 5.72
N SER A 163 18.98 15.81 6.68
CA SER A 163 20.06 16.59 7.31
C SER A 163 20.92 15.79 8.29
N ASN A 164 20.42 14.63 8.74
CA ASN A 164 21.15 13.71 9.63
C ASN A 164 21.20 12.33 8.99
N SER A 165 22.12 12.16 8.04
CA SER A 165 22.27 10.96 7.22
C SER A 165 23.48 10.15 7.59
N GLN A 166 23.35 8.82 7.54
CA GLN A 166 24.43 7.87 7.75
C GLN A 166 24.36 6.72 6.76
N ILE A 167 25.51 6.39 6.13
CA ILE A 167 25.73 5.18 5.35
C ILE A 167 26.45 4.18 6.24
N GLN A 168 25.92 2.95 6.34
CA GLN A 168 26.48 1.91 7.25
C GLN A 168 27.79 1.34 6.70
N SER A 169 27.84 1.06 5.41
CA SER A 169 29.01 0.50 4.73
C SER A 169 29.34 1.35 3.51
N PRO A 170 30.09 2.46 3.68
CA PRO A 170 30.45 3.32 2.54
C PRO A 170 31.40 2.59 1.59
N LYS A 171 31.20 2.76 0.29
CA LYS A 171 32.01 2.22 -0.79
C LYS A 171 32.70 3.39 -1.50
N GLY A 172 34.04 3.38 -1.60
CA GLY A 172 34.83 4.39 -2.29
C GLY A 172 35.72 5.22 -1.36
N SER A 173 36.78 5.78 -1.94
CA SER A 173 37.67 6.72 -1.25
C SER A 173 37.21 8.14 -1.56
N MET A 174 37.05 8.97 -0.54
CA MET A 174 36.98 10.42 -0.77
C MET A 174 38.38 10.88 -1.20
N SER A 175 38.52 11.39 -2.42
CA SER A 175 39.69 12.18 -2.75
C SER A 175 39.60 13.52 -2.01
N LYS A 176 40.61 13.82 -1.23
CA LYS A 176 40.79 15.16 -0.64
C LYS A 176 41.06 16.16 -1.73
#